data_bcd05ad9afd36daceba6b5af0996482f
#
_entry.id   bcd05ad9afd36daceba6b5af0996482f
#
_cell.length_a   1.000
_cell.length_b   1.000
_cell.length_c   1.000
_cell.angle_alpha   90.00
_cell.angle_beta   90.00
_cell.angle_gamma   90.00
#
_symmetry.space_group_name_H-M   'P 1'
#
loop_
_entity.id
_entity.type
_entity.pdbx_description
1 polymer ?
#
loop_
_entity_poly.entity_id
_entity_poly.type
_entity_poly.pdbx_seq_one_letter_code
_entity_poly.pdbx_strand_id
1 'polypeptide(L)'
;NVVFSMMSELIAAADAGFQNIWSLQSCIDTLYEFGNEEQRQKYIPRICEGEMMSMDLTEPDAGSDLQRVMLKATFDEKENCWRLNGVKRFITNGDSDIHLVLARSEEGTRDGRGLSMFIYDKRNGGVDVRHIEHKLGIHGSPTCELVYKNAKAELCGNVRMGLIKYVMALMNGARLGIAAQSVGLEQEAYNEGLAYAKDRAQFGKKIVNFPAVYDMLSRMKAKLDAGRSLLYQTARYVDIYKALEDIARDQKLTPEERQEMKKYNRLADAFTPLSKGINSEYANQTAYDSISIHGGSGFIMEYK
;
A
#
# COMPACT_ATOMS: atom_id res chain seq x y z
N ASN A 1 5.93 8.01 -9.70
CA ASN A 1 4.73 7.18 -9.45
C ASN A 1 4.31 6.37 -10.68
N VAL A 2 4.44 6.91 -11.92
CA VAL A 2 4.15 6.12 -13.14
C VAL A 2 5.10 4.92 -13.23
N VAL A 3 6.41 5.11 -13.12
CA VAL A 3 7.41 4.01 -13.16
C VAL A 3 7.17 3.02 -12.03
N PHE A 4 6.92 3.51 -10.81
CA PHE A 4 6.57 2.67 -9.67
C PHE A 4 5.33 1.80 -9.95
N SER A 5 4.28 2.39 -10.54
CA SER A 5 3.05 1.65 -10.89
C SER A 5 3.30 0.58 -11.95
N MET A 6 4.14 0.88 -12.96
CA MET A 6 4.53 -0.11 -14.00
C MET A 6 5.28 -1.29 -13.39
N MET A 7 6.28 -1.03 -12.54
CA MET A 7 7.03 -2.08 -11.86
C MET A 7 6.14 -2.89 -10.92
N SER A 8 5.29 -2.21 -10.15
CA SER A 8 4.33 -2.81 -9.22
C SER A 8 3.35 -3.76 -9.93
N GLU A 9 2.82 -3.35 -11.09
CA GLU A 9 1.95 -4.17 -11.94
C GLU A 9 2.66 -5.45 -12.40
N LEU A 10 3.90 -5.33 -12.91
CA LEU A 10 4.68 -6.47 -13.39
C LEU A 10 5.02 -7.47 -12.27
N ILE A 11 5.43 -6.95 -11.11
CA ILE A 11 5.75 -7.78 -9.94
C ILE A 11 4.49 -8.48 -9.44
N ALA A 12 3.35 -7.78 -9.39
CA ALA A 12 2.09 -8.35 -8.92
C ALA A 12 1.53 -9.44 -9.85
N ALA A 13 1.75 -9.33 -11.15
CA ALA A 13 1.40 -10.39 -12.10
C ALA A 13 2.22 -11.67 -11.84
N ALA A 14 3.46 -11.55 -11.38
CA ALA A 14 4.30 -12.69 -11.01
C ALA A 14 3.97 -13.22 -9.59
N ASP A 15 3.90 -12.34 -8.59
CA ASP A 15 3.59 -12.68 -7.19
C ASP A 15 3.07 -11.46 -6.42
N ALA A 16 1.79 -11.47 -6.06
CA ALA A 16 1.14 -10.40 -5.31
C ALA A 16 1.65 -10.29 -3.86
N GLY A 17 2.14 -11.38 -3.26
CA GLY A 17 2.73 -11.38 -1.92
C GLY A 17 4.07 -10.65 -1.91
N PHE A 18 4.92 -10.92 -2.88
CA PHE A 18 6.17 -10.21 -3.07
C PHE A 18 5.94 -8.73 -3.41
N GLN A 19 4.99 -8.43 -4.30
CA GLN A 19 4.62 -7.05 -4.60
C GLN A 19 4.20 -6.28 -3.34
N ASN A 20 3.47 -6.93 -2.43
CA ASN A 20 3.01 -6.30 -1.20
C ASN A 20 4.18 -5.85 -0.30
N ILE A 21 5.21 -6.69 -0.16
CA ILE A 21 6.45 -6.36 0.56
C ILE A 21 7.23 -5.27 -0.18
N TRP A 22 7.41 -5.45 -1.49
CA TRP A 22 8.15 -4.51 -2.32
C TRP A 22 7.52 -3.10 -2.30
N SER A 23 6.18 -3.00 -2.36
CA SER A 23 5.49 -1.71 -2.36
C SER A 23 5.57 -0.98 -1.01
N LEU A 24 5.74 -1.71 0.11
CA LEU A 24 5.94 -1.10 1.43
C LEU A 24 7.25 -0.33 1.54
N GLN A 25 8.24 -0.62 0.71
CA GLN A 25 9.48 0.16 0.68
C GLN A 25 9.21 1.64 0.30
N SER A 26 8.06 1.94 -0.32
CA SER A 26 7.62 3.32 -0.54
C SER A 26 7.37 4.13 0.75
N CYS A 27 7.34 3.48 1.92
CA CYS A 27 7.37 4.15 3.23
C CYS A 27 8.61 5.04 3.42
N ILE A 28 9.69 4.77 2.68
CA ILE A 28 10.90 5.61 2.63
C ILE A 28 10.59 7.05 2.21
N ASP A 29 9.59 7.26 1.34
CA ASP A 29 9.18 8.59 0.88
C ASP A 29 8.67 9.44 2.05
N THR A 30 7.93 8.81 3.00
CA THR A 30 7.45 9.49 4.20
C THR A 30 8.61 9.90 5.12
N LEU A 31 9.60 9.02 5.25
CA LEU A 31 10.82 9.31 6.01
C LEU A 31 11.64 10.42 5.35
N TYR A 32 11.79 10.38 4.02
CA TYR A 32 12.49 11.40 3.25
C TYR A 32 11.80 12.76 3.35
N GLU A 33 10.46 12.79 3.25
CA GLU A 33 9.68 14.04 3.25
C GLU A 33 9.58 14.67 4.64
N PHE A 34 9.38 13.87 5.70
CA PHE A 34 9.03 14.36 7.04
C PHE A 34 10.08 14.08 8.11
N GLY A 35 11.01 13.16 7.89
CA GLY A 35 12.13 12.92 8.79
C GLY A 35 13.11 14.10 8.82
N ASN A 36 13.81 14.28 9.95
CA ASN A 36 14.91 15.23 10.04
C ASN A 36 16.17 14.69 9.34
N GLU A 37 17.20 15.52 9.19
CA GLU A 37 18.40 15.14 8.45
C GLU A 37 19.14 13.95 9.09
N GLU A 38 19.21 13.89 10.42
CA GLU A 38 19.82 12.78 11.15
C GLU A 38 19.09 11.45 10.86
N GLN A 39 17.75 11.47 10.85
CA GLN A 39 16.92 10.32 10.55
C GLN A 39 17.09 9.88 9.10
N ARG A 40 17.14 10.81 8.15
CA ARG A 40 17.39 10.50 6.74
C ARG A 40 18.74 9.81 6.56
N GLN A 41 19.80 10.37 7.13
CA GLN A 41 21.14 9.80 7.04
C GLN A 41 21.28 8.46 7.74
N LYS A 42 20.52 8.24 8.82
CA LYS A 42 20.53 6.98 9.59
C LYS A 42 19.78 5.85 8.91
N TYR A 43 18.57 6.11 8.39
CA TYR A 43 17.65 5.06 7.96
C TYR A 43 17.62 4.84 6.45
N ILE A 44 17.70 5.90 5.63
CA ILE A 44 17.56 5.77 4.17
C ILE A 44 18.63 4.86 3.57
N PRO A 45 19.93 4.98 3.90
CA PRO A 45 20.95 4.08 3.36
C PRO A 45 20.68 2.61 3.70
N ARG A 46 20.27 2.32 4.94
CA ARG A 46 19.96 0.97 5.40
C ARG A 46 18.79 0.35 4.62
N ILE A 47 17.75 1.14 4.34
CA ILE A 47 16.61 0.70 3.54
C ILE A 47 17.04 0.45 2.08
N CYS A 48 17.89 1.30 1.52
CA CYS A 48 18.44 1.11 0.18
C CYS A 48 19.37 -0.12 0.09
N GLU A 49 19.99 -0.52 1.18
CA GLU A 49 20.81 -1.73 1.30
C GLU A 49 19.99 -3.01 1.52
N GLY A 50 18.68 -2.90 1.71
CA GLY A 50 17.75 -4.03 1.78
C GLY A 50 17.05 -4.24 3.11
N GLU A 51 17.21 -3.36 4.11
CA GLU A 51 16.38 -3.43 5.31
C GLU A 51 14.91 -3.13 4.97
N MET A 52 14.03 -3.91 5.57
CA MET A 52 12.62 -3.90 5.24
C MET A 52 11.84 -2.91 6.10
N MET A 53 10.77 -2.35 5.52
CA MET A 53 9.88 -1.43 6.21
C MET A 53 8.49 -2.01 6.44
N SER A 54 7.82 -1.47 7.47
CA SER A 54 6.37 -1.62 7.70
C SER A 54 5.71 -0.30 8.07
N MET A 55 4.38 -0.26 7.96
CA MET A 55 3.55 0.83 8.47
C MET A 55 2.55 0.30 9.51
N ASP A 56 2.78 0.65 10.76
CA ASP A 56 2.07 0.09 11.89
C ASP A 56 0.96 1.05 12.33
N LEU A 57 -0.17 0.98 11.62
CA LEU A 57 -1.30 1.89 11.81
C LEU A 57 -2.44 1.24 12.58
N THR A 58 -2.91 0.09 12.09
CA THR A 58 -4.14 -0.59 12.52
C THR A 58 -4.01 -1.21 13.92
N GLU A 59 -5.09 -1.12 14.69
CA GLU A 59 -5.27 -1.78 15.98
C GLU A 59 -6.57 -2.61 15.98
N PRO A 60 -6.80 -3.51 16.97
CA PRO A 60 -8.02 -4.31 17.02
C PRO A 60 -9.31 -3.50 16.86
N ASP A 61 -9.39 -2.32 17.48
CA ASP A 61 -10.58 -1.45 17.47
C ASP A 61 -10.40 -0.17 16.64
N ALA A 62 -9.32 -0.05 15.85
CA ALA A 62 -9.01 1.11 15.03
C ALA A 62 -8.44 0.70 13.68
N GLY A 63 -9.29 0.41 12.70
CA GLY A 63 -8.93 0.10 11.32
C GLY A 63 -9.26 1.26 10.39
N SER A 64 -10.49 1.34 9.89
CA SER A 64 -10.93 2.46 9.04
C SER A 64 -10.94 3.80 9.80
N ASP A 65 -11.29 3.77 11.08
CA ASP A 65 -11.26 4.93 11.96
C ASP A 65 -9.94 4.98 12.77
N LEU A 66 -8.87 5.41 12.12
CA LEU A 66 -7.56 5.56 12.75
C LEU A 66 -7.50 6.66 13.82
N GLN A 67 -8.51 7.53 13.94
CA GLN A 67 -8.58 8.50 15.03
C GLN A 67 -8.66 7.81 16.40
N ARG A 68 -9.14 6.57 16.43
CA ARG A 68 -9.30 5.75 17.64
C ARG A 68 -8.06 4.98 18.05
N VAL A 69 -6.95 5.14 17.35
CA VAL A 69 -5.66 4.52 17.73
C VAL A 69 -5.32 4.86 19.19
N MET A 70 -4.99 3.83 19.97
CA MET A 70 -4.75 3.88 21.40
C MET A 70 -3.32 3.50 21.82
N LEU A 71 -2.51 2.93 20.92
CA LEU A 71 -1.10 2.66 21.20
C LEU A 71 -0.47 3.95 21.74
N LYS A 72 0.04 3.90 22.96
CA LYS A 72 0.51 5.06 23.70
C LYS A 72 1.97 5.33 23.38
N ALA A 73 2.31 6.59 23.14
CA ALA A 73 3.68 7.11 23.10
C ALA A 73 3.90 8.06 24.25
N THR A 74 4.90 7.78 25.09
CA THR A 74 5.27 8.62 26.22
C THR A 74 6.71 9.07 26.08
N PHE A 75 7.00 10.36 26.28
CA PHE A 75 8.36 10.85 26.22
C PHE A 75 9.10 10.52 27.52
N ASP A 76 10.26 9.91 27.40
CA ASP A 76 11.16 9.59 28.50
C ASP A 76 12.26 10.67 28.55
N GLU A 77 12.12 11.61 29.48
CA GLU A 77 13.07 12.74 29.63
C GLU A 77 14.49 12.30 30.00
N LYS A 78 14.63 11.16 30.71
CA LYS A 78 15.95 10.66 31.16
C LYS A 78 16.75 10.10 30.00
N GLU A 79 16.06 9.38 29.11
CA GLU A 79 16.68 8.73 27.95
C GLU A 79 16.58 9.58 26.68
N ASN A 80 15.89 10.73 26.76
CA ASN A 80 15.59 11.61 25.63
C ASN A 80 15.03 10.87 24.43
N CYS A 81 14.03 10.02 24.64
CA CYS A 81 13.41 9.21 23.61
C CYS A 81 11.93 8.98 23.88
N TRP A 82 11.21 8.48 22.88
CA TRP A 82 9.81 8.06 23.03
C TRP A 82 9.73 6.58 23.37
N ARG A 83 8.76 6.22 24.20
CA ARG A 83 8.45 4.85 24.60
C ARG A 83 7.05 4.48 24.12
N LEU A 84 6.97 3.43 23.30
CA LEU A 84 5.74 2.95 22.72
C LEU A 84 5.20 1.74 23.52
N ASN A 85 3.88 1.77 23.82
CA ASN A 85 3.18 0.72 24.55
C ASN A 85 1.82 0.46 23.97
N GLY A 86 1.50 -0.79 23.64
CA GLY A 86 0.19 -1.20 23.10
C GLY A 86 0.30 -2.32 22.06
N VAL A 87 -0.76 -2.49 21.26
CA VAL A 87 -0.85 -3.57 20.27
C VAL A 87 -1.19 -2.98 18.91
N LYS A 88 -0.48 -3.44 17.89
CA LYS A 88 -0.83 -3.24 16.48
C LYS A 88 -1.25 -4.57 15.86
N ARG A 89 -2.23 -4.54 14.95
CA ARG A 89 -2.78 -5.74 14.36
C ARG A 89 -2.90 -5.64 12.84
N PHE A 90 -2.78 -6.78 12.18
CA PHE A 90 -2.82 -6.89 10.72
C PHE A 90 -1.72 -6.09 10.01
N ILE A 91 -0.55 -6.02 10.62
CA ILE A 91 0.58 -5.24 10.09
C ILE A 91 1.29 -6.07 9.02
N THR A 92 1.17 -5.62 7.78
CA THR A 92 1.87 -6.19 6.64
C THR A 92 3.37 -6.03 6.84
N ASN A 93 4.11 -7.13 6.65
CA ASN A 93 5.55 -7.19 6.88
C ASN A 93 5.96 -6.73 8.29
N GLY A 94 5.13 -7.07 9.30
CA GLY A 94 5.33 -6.62 10.68
C GLY A 94 6.56 -7.19 11.39
N ASP A 95 7.31 -8.08 10.76
CA ASP A 95 8.63 -8.55 11.23
C ASP A 95 9.79 -7.77 10.57
N SER A 96 9.52 -6.61 9.99
CA SER A 96 10.50 -5.74 9.33
C SER A 96 11.53 -5.14 10.29
N ASP A 97 12.53 -4.46 9.71
CA ASP A 97 13.63 -3.85 10.46
C ASP A 97 13.29 -2.44 10.97
N ILE A 98 12.54 -1.69 10.14
CA ILE A 98 12.18 -0.29 10.40
C ILE A 98 10.67 -0.12 10.25
N HIS A 99 10.02 0.44 11.27
CA HIS A 99 8.59 0.62 11.32
C HIS A 99 8.21 2.09 11.38
N LEU A 100 7.21 2.51 10.59
CA LEU A 100 6.52 3.78 10.77
C LEU A 100 5.26 3.54 11.61
N VAL A 101 5.28 4.01 12.86
CA VAL A 101 4.27 3.68 13.86
C VAL A 101 3.40 4.89 14.16
N LEU A 102 2.08 4.75 13.99
CA LEU A 102 1.12 5.75 14.44
C LEU A 102 0.76 5.50 15.90
N ALA A 103 1.00 6.49 16.77
CA ALA A 103 0.74 6.36 18.20
C ALA A 103 0.17 7.65 18.82
N ARG A 104 -0.53 7.50 19.94
CA ARG A 104 -1.09 8.61 20.70
C ARG A 104 -0.04 9.20 21.64
N SER A 105 0.41 10.41 21.33
CA SER A 105 1.39 11.18 22.10
C SER A 105 0.76 12.19 23.06
N GLU A 106 -0.53 12.53 22.86
CA GLU A 106 -1.23 13.53 23.67
C GLU A 106 -2.25 12.86 24.59
N GLU A 107 -2.01 12.91 25.90
CA GLU A 107 -2.95 12.39 26.89
C GLU A 107 -4.32 13.12 26.86
N GLY A 108 -5.39 12.40 27.16
CA GLY A 108 -6.74 12.93 27.21
C GLY A 108 -7.37 13.22 25.85
N THR A 109 -6.66 13.06 24.74
CA THR A 109 -7.22 13.23 23.41
C THR A 109 -7.87 11.93 22.90
N ARG A 110 -8.91 12.06 22.05
CA ARG A 110 -9.62 10.92 21.41
C ARG A 110 -9.78 11.10 19.91
N ASP A 111 -9.19 12.12 19.32
CA ASP A 111 -9.24 12.44 17.90
C ASP A 111 -7.87 12.32 17.24
N GLY A 112 -7.83 12.57 15.92
CA GLY A 112 -6.60 12.47 15.13
C GLY A 112 -5.51 13.50 15.51
N ARG A 113 -5.88 14.57 16.22
CA ARG A 113 -4.94 15.60 16.67
C ARG A 113 -4.06 15.16 17.84
N GLY A 114 -4.41 14.06 18.50
CA GLY A 114 -3.56 13.47 19.55
C GLY A 114 -2.54 12.46 19.02
N LEU A 115 -2.46 12.24 17.71
CA LEU A 115 -1.66 11.19 17.09
C LEU A 115 -0.40 11.76 16.43
N SER A 116 0.72 11.09 16.69
CA SER A 116 2.03 11.38 16.11
C SER A 116 2.60 10.16 15.39
N MET A 117 3.54 10.39 14.46
CA MET A 117 4.25 9.34 13.75
C MET A 117 5.61 9.10 14.41
N PHE A 118 5.97 7.83 14.55
CA PHE A 118 7.25 7.43 15.14
C PHE A 118 8.00 6.47 14.22
N ILE A 119 9.32 6.52 14.29
CA ILE A 119 10.21 5.53 13.68
C ILE A 119 10.64 4.58 14.80
N TYR A 120 10.33 3.30 14.65
CA TYR A 120 10.84 2.25 15.50
C TYR A 120 11.87 1.43 14.72
N ASP A 121 13.03 1.22 15.30
CA ASP A 121 14.09 0.34 14.79
C ASP A 121 14.06 -0.97 15.58
N LYS A 122 13.92 -2.10 14.92
CA LYS A 122 13.89 -3.44 15.53
C LYS A 122 15.09 -3.71 16.42
N ARG A 123 16.23 -3.11 16.13
CA ARG A 123 17.46 -3.20 16.94
C ARG A 123 17.29 -2.67 18.37
N ASN A 124 16.30 -1.80 18.60
CA ASN A 124 15.99 -1.27 19.93
C ASN A 124 15.29 -2.28 20.85
N GLY A 125 14.76 -3.37 20.31
CA GLY A 125 13.94 -4.33 21.06
C GLY A 125 12.64 -3.74 21.59
N GLY A 126 11.94 -4.50 22.43
CA GLY A 126 10.68 -4.07 23.05
C GLY A 126 9.44 -4.26 22.17
N VAL A 127 9.55 -4.93 21.04
CA VAL A 127 8.41 -5.34 20.20
C VAL A 127 8.46 -6.85 19.97
N ASP A 128 7.36 -7.51 20.27
CA ASP A 128 7.18 -8.94 20.02
C ASP A 128 6.20 -9.15 18.87
N VAL A 129 6.56 -9.98 17.91
CA VAL A 129 5.62 -10.56 16.94
C VAL A 129 4.85 -11.65 17.65
N ARG A 130 3.63 -11.34 18.09
CA ARG A 130 2.79 -12.28 18.84
C ARG A 130 2.15 -13.34 17.96
N HIS A 131 1.78 -12.97 16.75
CA HIS A 131 1.10 -13.84 15.80
C HIS A 131 1.35 -13.40 14.36
N ILE A 132 1.47 -14.39 13.46
CA ILE A 132 1.43 -14.18 12.00
C ILE A 132 0.10 -14.75 11.51
N GLU A 133 -0.71 -13.93 10.87
CA GLU A 133 -2.07 -14.25 10.46
C GLU A 133 -2.10 -15.27 9.32
N HIS A 134 -2.99 -16.26 9.41
CA HIS A 134 -3.37 -17.11 8.29
C HIS A 134 -4.34 -16.35 7.38
N LYS A 135 -3.99 -16.18 6.12
CA LYS A 135 -4.73 -15.30 5.19
C LYS A 135 -5.38 -16.10 4.07
N LEU A 136 -6.41 -15.53 3.46
CA LEU A 136 -7.08 -16.09 2.29
C LEU A 136 -6.22 -16.03 1.01
N GLY A 137 -5.27 -15.10 0.97
CA GLY A 137 -4.33 -14.90 -0.15
C GLY A 137 -3.14 -14.05 0.27
N ILE A 138 -2.26 -13.73 -0.69
CA ILE A 138 -1.05 -12.92 -0.46
C ILE A 138 -0.19 -13.54 0.66
N HIS A 139 0.04 -14.86 0.56
CA HIS A 139 0.70 -15.63 1.63
C HIS A 139 2.19 -15.30 1.78
N GLY A 140 2.85 -14.81 0.72
CA GLY A 140 4.27 -14.48 0.72
C GLY A 140 4.66 -13.29 1.61
N SER A 141 3.70 -12.48 2.10
CA SER A 141 3.98 -11.39 3.02
C SER A 141 3.45 -11.70 4.42
N PRO A 142 4.27 -11.63 5.49
CA PRO A 142 3.81 -11.86 6.86
C PRO A 142 2.93 -10.70 7.33
N THR A 143 1.70 -11.01 7.73
CA THR A 143 0.79 -10.04 8.36
C THR A 143 0.76 -10.33 9.85
N CYS A 144 1.28 -9.40 10.65
CA CYS A 144 1.61 -9.64 12.05
C CYS A 144 0.70 -8.91 13.02
N GLU A 145 0.54 -9.52 14.20
CA GLU A 145 0.13 -8.83 15.41
C GLU A 145 1.37 -8.51 16.25
N LEU A 146 1.57 -7.20 16.54
CA LEU A 146 2.74 -6.68 17.24
C LEU A 146 2.38 -6.18 18.63
N VAL A 147 3.17 -6.55 19.62
CA VAL A 147 3.03 -6.08 21.01
C VAL A 147 4.22 -5.20 21.36
N TYR A 148 3.96 -3.92 21.54
CA TYR A 148 4.92 -2.92 21.98
C TYR A 148 5.00 -2.87 23.50
N LYS A 149 6.19 -3.11 24.06
CA LYS A 149 6.48 -3.15 25.49
C LYS A 149 7.62 -2.18 25.80
N ASN A 150 7.27 -0.95 26.08
CA ASN A 150 8.24 0.11 26.38
C ASN A 150 9.29 0.29 25.26
N ALA A 151 8.88 0.07 24.00
CA ALA A 151 9.75 0.07 22.84
C ALA A 151 10.28 1.49 22.55
N LYS A 152 11.60 1.62 22.41
CA LYS A 152 12.26 2.90 22.13
C LYS A 152 12.04 3.29 20.67
N ALA A 153 11.55 4.53 20.46
CA ALA A 153 11.27 5.06 19.12
C ALA A 153 11.66 6.54 19.03
N GLU A 154 11.76 7.02 17.80
CA GLU A 154 12.05 8.42 17.47
C GLU A 154 10.81 9.08 16.88
N LEU A 155 10.54 10.33 17.23
CA LEU A 155 9.46 11.11 16.61
C LEU A 155 9.83 11.42 15.15
N CYS A 156 8.96 11.08 14.21
CA CYS A 156 9.08 11.47 12.82
C CYS A 156 8.28 12.75 12.56
N GLY A 157 8.96 13.82 12.18
CA GLY A 157 8.33 15.12 11.97
C GLY A 157 7.89 15.79 13.27
N ASN A 158 6.68 16.35 13.30
CA ASN A 158 6.14 17.08 14.44
C ASN A 158 5.07 16.29 15.19
N VAL A 159 5.00 16.47 16.50
CA VAL A 159 3.90 15.94 17.32
C VAL A 159 2.53 16.38 16.77
N ARG A 160 1.50 15.55 16.97
CA ARG A 160 0.10 15.85 16.61
C ARG A 160 -0.20 15.88 15.09
N MET A 161 0.82 15.65 14.24
CA MET A 161 0.67 15.68 12.79
C MET A 161 0.61 14.26 12.17
N GLY A 162 0.71 13.22 12.99
CA GLY A 162 0.81 11.83 12.53
C GLY A 162 -0.30 11.41 11.59
N LEU A 163 -1.57 11.54 12.00
CA LEU A 163 -2.70 11.14 11.17
C LEU A 163 -3.02 12.16 10.09
N ILE A 164 -3.15 13.44 10.47
CA ILE A 164 -3.71 14.48 9.60
C ILE A 164 -2.79 14.86 8.43
N LYS A 165 -1.50 14.57 8.55
CA LYS A 165 -0.52 14.88 7.50
C LYS A 165 0.24 13.63 7.02
N TYR A 166 0.96 12.95 7.92
CA TYR A 166 1.93 11.93 7.52
C TYR A 166 1.26 10.63 7.06
N VAL A 167 0.25 10.14 7.80
CA VAL A 167 -0.52 8.97 7.39
C VAL A 167 -1.30 9.23 6.10
N MET A 168 -1.84 10.43 5.92
CA MET A 168 -2.58 10.75 4.69
C MET A 168 -1.66 10.72 3.45
N ALA A 169 -0.44 11.26 3.55
CA ALA A 169 0.55 11.19 2.47
C ALA A 169 0.96 9.73 2.20
N LEU A 170 1.30 8.97 3.25
CA LEU A 170 1.65 7.56 3.19
C LEU A 170 0.55 6.71 2.54
N MET A 171 -0.70 6.90 2.95
CA MET A 171 -1.86 6.15 2.42
C MET A 171 -2.16 6.44 0.95
N ASN A 172 -1.89 7.65 0.48
CA ASN A 172 -2.07 7.97 -0.95
C ASN A 172 -1.08 7.19 -1.82
N GLY A 173 0.19 7.07 -1.40
CA GLY A 173 1.18 6.21 -2.05
C GLY A 173 0.77 4.73 -2.01
N ALA A 174 0.38 4.23 -0.84
CA ALA A 174 -0.06 2.84 -0.66
C ALA A 174 -1.28 2.49 -1.54
N ARG A 175 -2.27 3.39 -1.67
CA ARG A 175 -3.44 3.19 -2.54
C ARG A 175 -3.04 3.00 -4.00
N LEU A 176 -2.07 3.77 -4.48
CA LEU A 176 -1.57 3.64 -5.85
C LEU A 176 -0.87 2.28 -6.06
N GLY A 177 -0.07 1.84 -5.09
CA GLY A 177 0.56 0.52 -5.08
C GLY A 177 -0.46 -0.64 -5.13
N ILE A 178 -1.55 -0.55 -4.35
CA ILE A 178 -2.63 -1.55 -4.38
C ILE A 178 -3.44 -1.50 -5.69
N ALA A 179 -3.65 -0.32 -6.27
CA ALA A 179 -4.28 -0.22 -7.59
C ALA A 179 -3.42 -0.91 -8.67
N ALA A 180 -2.10 -0.73 -8.63
CA ALA A 180 -1.17 -1.40 -9.54
C ALA A 180 -1.11 -2.91 -9.30
N GLN A 181 -1.12 -3.37 -8.04
CA GLN A 181 -1.24 -4.79 -7.68
C GLN A 181 -2.49 -5.41 -8.30
N SER A 182 -3.62 -4.72 -8.19
CA SER A 182 -4.89 -5.18 -8.73
C SER A 182 -4.85 -5.33 -10.25
N VAL A 183 -4.26 -4.39 -10.97
CA VAL A 183 -4.09 -4.46 -12.44
C VAL A 183 -3.18 -5.63 -12.84
N GLY A 184 -2.11 -5.89 -12.08
CA GLY A 184 -1.24 -7.04 -12.29
C GLY A 184 -1.98 -8.38 -12.13
N LEU A 185 -2.79 -8.51 -11.06
CA LEU A 185 -3.65 -9.68 -10.84
C LEU A 185 -4.71 -9.86 -11.94
N GLU A 186 -5.33 -8.76 -12.39
CA GLU A 186 -6.26 -8.79 -13.52
C GLU A 186 -5.60 -9.29 -14.79
N GLN A 187 -4.39 -8.81 -15.08
CA GLN A 187 -3.65 -9.22 -16.27
C GLN A 187 -3.36 -10.71 -16.25
N GLU A 188 -2.92 -11.24 -15.12
CA GLU A 188 -2.62 -12.68 -15.01
C GLU A 188 -3.88 -13.53 -15.08
N ALA A 189 -4.94 -13.16 -14.37
CA ALA A 189 -6.22 -13.85 -14.43
C ALA A 189 -6.82 -13.86 -15.85
N TYR A 190 -6.67 -12.77 -16.61
CA TYR A 190 -7.07 -12.70 -18.00
C TYR A 190 -6.21 -13.61 -18.90
N ASN A 191 -4.89 -13.59 -18.72
CA ASN A 191 -3.96 -14.41 -19.51
C ASN A 191 -4.27 -15.90 -19.35
N GLU A 192 -4.42 -16.38 -18.11
CA GLU A 192 -4.73 -17.77 -17.78
C GLU A 192 -6.10 -18.19 -18.33
N GLY A 193 -7.13 -17.38 -18.12
CA GLY A 193 -8.47 -17.64 -18.65
C GLY A 193 -8.50 -17.70 -20.18
N LEU A 194 -7.79 -16.79 -20.85
CA LEU A 194 -7.68 -16.77 -22.31
C LEU A 194 -6.89 -17.96 -22.85
N ALA A 195 -5.77 -18.32 -22.21
CA ALA A 195 -4.94 -19.46 -22.61
C ALA A 195 -5.75 -20.77 -22.51
N TYR A 196 -6.41 -20.97 -21.37
CA TYR A 196 -7.27 -22.14 -21.17
C TYR A 196 -8.42 -22.19 -22.19
N ALA A 197 -9.09 -21.07 -22.44
CA ALA A 197 -10.20 -21.02 -23.41
C ALA A 197 -9.77 -21.33 -24.85
N LYS A 198 -8.53 -20.95 -25.21
CA LYS A 198 -7.93 -21.28 -26.52
C LYS A 198 -7.50 -22.75 -26.64
N ASP A 199 -7.17 -23.40 -25.54
CA ASP A 199 -6.73 -24.80 -25.54
C ASP A 199 -7.88 -25.80 -25.35
N ARG A 200 -8.78 -25.55 -24.42
CA ARG A 200 -9.90 -26.43 -24.07
C ARG A 200 -10.90 -26.57 -25.21
N ALA A 201 -11.23 -27.80 -25.60
CA ALA A 201 -12.28 -28.10 -26.60
C ALA A 201 -13.46 -28.82 -25.96
N GLN A 202 -14.67 -28.40 -26.31
CA GLN A 202 -15.94 -29.07 -25.98
C GLN A 202 -16.90 -28.96 -27.18
N PHE A 203 -17.78 -29.93 -27.36
CA PHE A 203 -18.76 -29.94 -28.45
C PHE A 203 -18.13 -29.72 -29.84
N GLY A 204 -16.93 -30.26 -30.04
CA GLY A 204 -16.20 -30.21 -31.32
C GLY A 204 -15.50 -28.90 -31.66
N LYS A 205 -15.45 -27.93 -30.76
CA LYS A 205 -14.74 -26.65 -30.96
C LYS A 205 -14.08 -26.12 -29.68
N LYS A 206 -13.10 -25.23 -29.83
CA LYS A 206 -12.46 -24.53 -28.69
C LYS A 206 -13.47 -23.67 -27.95
N ILE A 207 -13.40 -23.66 -26.61
CA ILE A 207 -14.41 -22.95 -25.80
C ILE A 207 -14.37 -21.44 -25.99
N VAL A 208 -13.25 -20.84 -26.40
CA VAL A 208 -13.15 -19.42 -26.76
C VAL A 208 -14.14 -19.02 -27.88
N ASN A 209 -14.61 -19.96 -28.68
CA ASN A 209 -15.57 -19.73 -29.76
C ASN A 209 -17.04 -19.83 -29.30
N PHE A 210 -17.30 -20.03 -28.00
CA PHE A 210 -18.67 -19.97 -27.46
C PHE A 210 -19.00 -18.53 -27.07
N PRO A 211 -20.18 -18.01 -27.48
CA PRO A 211 -20.54 -16.61 -27.20
C PRO A 211 -20.44 -16.21 -25.74
N ALA A 212 -20.85 -17.08 -24.81
CA ALA A 212 -20.78 -16.81 -23.38
C ALA A 212 -19.33 -16.66 -22.89
N VAL A 213 -18.42 -17.54 -23.33
CA VAL A 213 -16.97 -17.45 -22.93
C VAL A 213 -16.33 -16.24 -23.59
N TYR A 214 -16.62 -16.00 -24.87
CA TYR A 214 -16.10 -14.81 -25.57
C TYR A 214 -16.55 -13.50 -24.90
N ASP A 215 -17.81 -13.41 -24.48
CA ASP A 215 -18.35 -12.25 -23.79
C ASP A 215 -17.65 -12.03 -22.43
N MET A 216 -17.44 -13.09 -21.64
CA MET A 216 -16.67 -13.03 -20.39
C MET A 216 -15.26 -12.49 -20.64
N LEU A 217 -14.51 -13.08 -21.56
CA LEU A 217 -13.15 -12.63 -21.90
C LEU A 217 -13.11 -11.18 -22.39
N SER A 218 -14.11 -10.77 -23.18
CA SER A 218 -14.21 -9.38 -23.65
C SER A 218 -14.44 -8.39 -22.50
N ARG A 219 -15.28 -8.74 -21.53
CA ARG A 219 -15.51 -7.92 -20.33
C ARG A 219 -14.27 -7.88 -19.44
N MET A 220 -13.58 -9.00 -19.22
CA MET A 220 -12.32 -9.04 -18.47
C MET A 220 -11.30 -8.10 -19.13
N LYS A 221 -11.12 -8.16 -20.44
CA LYS A 221 -10.19 -7.29 -21.18
C LYS A 221 -10.57 -5.82 -21.08
N ALA A 222 -11.85 -5.49 -21.21
CA ALA A 222 -12.34 -4.12 -21.10
C ALA A 222 -12.09 -3.53 -19.69
N LYS A 223 -12.33 -4.29 -18.63
CA LYS A 223 -12.04 -3.90 -17.24
C LYS A 223 -10.55 -3.65 -17.04
N LEU A 224 -9.71 -4.59 -17.48
CA LEU A 224 -8.25 -4.50 -17.40
C LEU A 224 -7.72 -3.24 -18.10
N ASP A 225 -8.17 -2.95 -19.33
CA ASP A 225 -7.70 -1.77 -20.08
C ASP A 225 -8.19 -0.46 -19.46
N ALA A 226 -9.43 -0.44 -18.99
CA ALA A 226 -10.00 0.73 -18.30
C ALA A 226 -9.30 0.98 -16.97
N GLY A 227 -9.09 -0.09 -16.17
CA GLY A 227 -8.41 -0.02 -14.88
C GLY A 227 -6.95 0.43 -15.00
N ARG A 228 -6.23 -0.12 -15.98
CA ARG A 228 -4.85 0.28 -16.31
C ARG A 228 -4.76 1.74 -16.73
N SER A 229 -5.67 2.19 -17.59
CA SER A 229 -5.72 3.58 -18.03
C SER A 229 -5.96 4.53 -16.86
N LEU A 230 -6.89 4.17 -15.96
CA LEU A 230 -7.18 4.93 -14.75
C LEU A 230 -5.96 4.99 -13.82
N LEU A 231 -5.26 3.86 -13.61
CA LEU A 231 -4.06 3.78 -12.79
C LEU A 231 -2.96 4.71 -13.29
N TYR A 232 -2.59 4.60 -14.56
CA TYR A 232 -1.48 5.40 -15.09
C TYR A 232 -1.81 6.88 -15.20
N GLN A 233 -3.05 7.23 -15.51
CA GLN A 233 -3.47 8.62 -15.51
C GLN A 233 -3.44 9.20 -14.09
N THR A 234 -3.86 8.43 -13.09
CA THR A 234 -3.76 8.83 -11.67
C THR A 234 -2.31 9.02 -11.24
N ALA A 235 -1.45 8.06 -11.54
CA ALA A 235 -0.01 8.14 -11.26
C ALA A 235 0.64 9.38 -11.90
N ARG A 236 0.25 9.72 -13.13
CA ARG A 236 0.70 10.94 -13.81
C ARG A 236 0.28 12.20 -13.07
N TYR A 237 -0.96 12.27 -12.57
CA TYR A 237 -1.39 13.43 -11.77
C TYR A 237 -0.52 13.60 -10.51
N VAL A 238 -0.20 12.49 -9.84
CA VAL A 238 0.69 12.50 -8.67
C VAL A 238 2.08 12.99 -9.05
N ASP A 239 2.66 12.50 -10.15
CA ASP A 239 4.00 12.92 -10.59
C ASP A 239 4.07 14.41 -10.92
N ILE A 240 3.05 14.95 -11.58
CA ILE A 240 3.03 16.37 -11.96
C ILE A 240 2.96 17.27 -10.71
N TYR A 241 2.03 17.00 -9.79
CA TYR A 241 1.92 17.88 -8.62
C TYR A 241 3.14 17.77 -7.70
N LYS A 242 3.72 16.57 -7.51
CA LYS A 242 4.91 16.38 -6.70
C LYS A 242 6.14 17.05 -7.31
N ALA A 243 6.31 16.96 -8.62
CA ALA A 243 7.40 17.66 -9.30
C ALA A 243 7.31 19.19 -9.08
N LEU A 244 6.11 19.76 -9.16
CA LEU A 244 5.90 21.19 -8.89
C LEU A 244 6.08 21.53 -7.40
N GLU A 245 5.72 20.64 -6.51
CA GLU A 245 5.94 20.78 -5.07
C GLU A 245 7.44 20.76 -4.73
N ASP A 246 8.22 19.88 -5.36
CA ASP A 246 9.67 19.81 -5.18
C ASP A 246 10.35 21.09 -5.71
N ILE A 247 9.95 21.57 -6.89
CA ILE A 247 10.43 22.85 -7.44
C ILE A 247 10.12 24.00 -6.46
N ALA A 248 8.94 23.99 -5.83
CA ALA A 248 8.52 25.02 -4.88
C ALA A 248 9.35 25.09 -3.60
N ARG A 249 10.15 24.06 -3.29
CA ARG A 249 11.08 24.07 -2.13
C ARG A 249 12.27 24.96 -2.38
N ASP A 250 12.77 24.99 -3.61
CA ASP A 250 14.01 25.68 -3.96
C ASP A 250 13.77 27.04 -4.63
N GLN A 251 12.60 27.21 -5.27
CA GLN A 251 12.30 28.44 -6.00
C GLN A 251 10.82 28.81 -5.94
N LYS A 252 10.55 30.11 -6.16
CA LYS A 252 9.18 30.62 -6.17
C LYS A 252 8.49 30.26 -7.48
N LEU A 253 7.40 29.47 -7.41
CA LEU A 253 6.57 29.17 -8.57
C LEU A 253 5.88 30.41 -9.14
N THR A 254 5.70 30.43 -10.46
CA THR A 254 4.83 31.41 -11.14
C THR A 254 3.36 31.23 -10.72
N PRO A 255 2.49 32.21 -10.99
CA PRO A 255 1.05 32.04 -10.74
C PRO A 255 0.43 30.86 -11.48
N GLU A 256 0.85 30.63 -12.73
CA GLU A 256 0.40 29.54 -13.60
C GLU A 256 0.83 28.18 -13.03
N GLU A 257 2.10 28.01 -12.67
CA GLU A 257 2.63 26.78 -12.04
C GLU A 257 1.92 26.46 -10.73
N ARG A 258 1.63 27.48 -9.90
CA ARG A 258 0.85 27.29 -8.66
C ARG A 258 -0.58 26.84 -8.93
N GLN A 259 -1.20 27.36 -9.98
CA GLN A 259 -2.55 26.95 -10.37
C GLN A 259 -2.53 25.51 -10.88
N GLU A 260 -1.53 25.16 -11.69
CA GLU A 260 -1.34 23.82 -12.20
C GLU A 260 -1.07 22.81 -11.07
N MET A 261 -0.18 23.10 -10.15
CA MET A 261 0.08 22.29 -8.97
C MET A 261 -1.20 22.02 -8.17
N LYS A 262 -2.00 23.06 -7.88
CA LYS A 262 -3.29 22.91 -7.18
C LYS A 262 -4.29 22.06 -7.96
N LYS A 263 -4.35 22.21 -9.29
CA LYS A 263 -5.21 21.41 -10.16
C LYS A 263 -4.84 19.93 -10.08
N TYR A 264 -3.57 19.61 -10.28
CA TYR A 264 -3.12 18.21 -10.28
C TYR A 264 -3.15 17.57 -8.89
N ASN A 265 -2.91 18.33 -7.83
CA ASN A 265 -3.11 17.83 -6.46
C ASN A 265 -4.57 17.45 -6.22
N ARG A 266 -5.55 18.28 -6.59
CA ARG A 266 -6.98 17.95 -6.47
C ARG A 266 -7.39 16.73 -7.30
N LEU A 267 -6.83 16.60 -8.51
CA LEU A 267 -7.06 15.43 -9.35
C LEU A 267 -6.46 14.16 -8.70
N ALA A 268 -5.24 14.22 -8.20
CA ALA A 268 -4.61 13.12 -7.50
C ALA A 268 -5.41 12.69 -6.27
N ASP A 269 -5.86 13.63 -5.43
CA ASP A 269 -6.67 13.36 -4.24
C ASP A 269 -8.01 12.67 -4.58
N ALA A 270 -8.66 13.09 -5.68
CA ALA A 270 -9.92 12.50 -6.12
C ALA A 270 -9.72 11.12 -6.77
N PHE A 271 -8.72 10.98 -7.65
CA PHE A 271 -8.55 9.79 -8.47
C PHE A 271 -7.79 8.67 -7.78
N THR A 272 -6.92 8.94 -6.81
CA THR A 272 -6.18 7.90 -6.08
C THR A 272 -7.10 6.90 -5.36
N PRO A 273 -8.08 7.32 -4.53
CA PRO A 273 -9.01 6.39 -3.91
C PRO A 273 -9.92 5.70 -4.92
N LEU A 274 -10.34 6.39 -6.00
CA LEU A 274 -11.15 5.81 -7.07
C LEU A 274 -10.37 4.72 -7.81
N SER A 275 -9.12 4.98 -8.18
CA SER A 275 -8.25 4.01 -8.85
C SER A 275 -8.07 2.75 -8.01
N LYS A 276 -7.78 2.90 -6.71
CA LYS A 276 -7.67 1.75 -5.80
C LYS A 276 -9.00 0.99 -5.70
N GLY A 277 -10.12 1.68 -5.50
CA GLY A 277 -11.43 1.05 -5.33
C GLY A 277 -11.87 0.28 -6.57
N ILE A 278 -11.85 0.93 -7.73
CA ILE A 278 -12.29 0.34 -9.01
C ILE A 278 -11.39 -0.85 -9.39
N ASN A 279 -10.07 -0.69 -9.36
CA ASN A 279 -9.16 -1.75 -9.75
C ASN A 279 -9.24 -2.98 -8.82
N SER A 280 -9.40 -2.78 -7.51
CA SER A 280 -9.56 -3.92 -6.59
C SER A 280 -10.86 -4.69 -6.82
N GLU A 281 -11.95 -4.02 -7.18
CA GLU A 281 -13.20 -4.68 -7.57
C GLU A 281 -13.06 -5.41 -8.91
N TYR A 282 -12.43 -4.80 -9.90
CA TYR A 282 -12.18 -5.42 -11.21
C TYR A 282 -11.29 -6.66 -11.10
N ALA A 283 -10.25 -6.61 -10.25
CA ALA A 283 -9.39 -7.78 -9.99
C ALA A 283 -10.19 -8.97 -9.45
N ASN A 284 -11.06 -8.73 -8.44
CA ASN A 284 -11.93 -9.79 -7.90
C ASN A 284 -12.87 -10.37 -8.97
N GLN A 285 -13.53 -9.52 -9.76
CA GLN A 285 -14.45 -9.96 -10.80
C GLN A 285 -13.74 -10.72 -11.92
N THR A 286 -12.56 -10.25 -12.34
CA THR A 286 -11.75 -10.87 -13.40
C THR A 286 -11.21 -12.22 -12.93
N ALA A 287 -10.74 -12.34 -11.69
CA ALA A 287 -10.32 -13.62 -11.11
C ALA A 287 -11.48 -14.62 -11.02
N TYR A 288 -12.66 -14.17 -10.58
CA TYR A 288 -13.87 -15.00 -10.56
C TYR A 288 -14.28 -15.49 -11.95
N ASP A 289 -14.27 -14.60 -12.95
CA ASP A 289 -14.59 -14.96 -14.34
C ASP A 289 -13.56 -15.94 -14.90
N SER A 290 -12.27 -15.78 -14.59
CA SER A 290 -11.22 -16.73 -14.99
C SER A 290 -11.44 -18.11 -14.38
N ILE A 291 -11.71 -18.22 -13.08
CA ILE A 291 -12.07 -19.48 -12.42
C ILE A 291 -13.28 -20.14 -13.11
N SER A 292 -14.29 -19.34 -13.44
CA SER A 292 -15.50 -19.83 -14.12
C SER A 292 -15.20 -20.38 -15.53
N ILE A 293 -14.30 -19.75 -16.28
CA ILE A 293 -13.85 -20.24 -17.60
C ILE A 293 -13.13 -21.59 -17.48
N HIS A 294 -12.35 -21.81 -16.42
CA HIS A 294 -11.67 -23.07 -16.15
C HIS A 294 -12.64 -24.20 -15.74
N GLY A 295 -13.86 -23.88 -15.34
CA GLY A 295 -14.85 -24.87 -14.89
C GLY A 295 -14.36 -25.70 -13.70
N GLY A 296 -14.45 -27.01 -13.77
CA GLY A 296 -13.99 -27.89 -12.69
C GLY A 296 -12.50 -27.74 -12.35
N SER A 297 -11.66 -27.48 -13.33
CA SER A 297 -10.22 -27.24 -13.10
C SER A 297 -9.97 -25.98 -12.28
N GLY A 298 -10.79 -24.94 -12.40
CA GLY A 298 -10.68 -23.73 -11.60
C GLY A 298 -11.04 -23.89 -10.11
N PHE A 299 -11.70 -25.00 -9.76
CA PHE A 299 -12.08 -25.30 -8.38
C PHE A 299 -11.08 -26.22 -7.67
N ILE A 300 -10.24 -26.92 -8.39
CA ILE A 300 -9.32 -27.94 -7.86
C ILE A 300 -7.94 -27.32 -7.62
N MET A 301 -7.39 -27.48 -6.40
CA MET A 301 -6.15 -26.82 -5.97
C MET A 301 -4.89 -27.24 -6.75
N GLU A 302 -4.89 -28.41 -7.39
CA GLU A 302 -3.79 -28.95 -8.20
C GLU A 302 -3.65 -28.26 -9.57
N TYR A 303 -4.65 -27.49 -9.99
CA TYR A 303 -4.60 -26.65 -11.19
C TYR A 303 -4.32 -25.19 -10.80
N LYS A 304 -3.66 -24.48 -11.70
CA LYS A 304 -3.31 -23.08 -11.47
C LYS A 304 -4.52 -22.15 -11.39
#